data_d3fa072d7f272de138be009b500e36e4
#
_entry.id   d3fa072d7f272de138be009b500e36e4
#
_cell.length_a   1.000
_cell.length_b   1.000
_cell.length_c   1.000
_cell.angle_alpha   90.00
_cell.angle_beta   90.00
_cell.angle_gamma   90.00
#
_symmetry.space_group_name_H-M   'P 1'
#
loop_
_entity.id
_entity.type
_entity.pdbx_description
1 polymer ?
#
loop_
_entity_poly.entity_id
_entity_poly.type
_entity_poly.pdbx_seq_one_letter_code
_entity_poly.pdbx_strand_id
1 'polypeptide(L)'
;MTQERTTRTLHDLLGPCGRRFEGDLAKWLVEPGTPESLAAAMRYCTEGGKRLRPSLVYLSATAVGGDTAPQAELVGRCAAAVELIHCYSLVHDDLPAMDDDALRRGRPTAHVKFGEAMAILVGDALLTRAFGLLGGGPRAGQLVSELAGAAGGAALIAGQVADMNLCAVEKGIEGLQRIHQRKTAALIAAATVLGGICGGAADTIVESLRAYGQMLGLAFQVVDDILDVTGSAGELGKTPGKDSRQAKRTAVTELGMQGAAELADALAAKAVAALAPLGPRGADLADLADLLTRRTN
;
A
#
# COMPACT_ATOMS: atom_id res chain seq x y z
N MET A 1 -19.39 22.36 27.34
CA MET A 1 -18.25 22.89 26.61
C MET A 1 -17.87 21.83 25.53
N THR A 2 -18.42 21.98 24.36
CA THR A 2 -18.10 21.17 23.17
C THR A 2 -16.72 21.60 22.71
N GLN A 3 -15.69 20.76 22.95
CA GLN A 3 -14.38 20.94 22.32
C GLN A 3 -14.59 20.80 20.81
N GLU A 4 -14.36 21.88 20.04
CA GLU A 4 -14.14 21.81 18.61
C GLU A 4 -13.03 20.80 18.36
N ARG A 5 -13.37 19.62 17.87
CA ARG A 5 -12.39 18.69 17.29
C ARG A 5 -11.83 19.42 16.07
N THR A 6 -10.63 19.97 16.21
CA THR A 6 -9.84 20.44 15.08
C THR A 6 -9.85 19.32 14.04
N THR A 7 -10.35 19.58 12.84
CA THR A 7 -10.53 18.55 11.81
C THR A 7 -9.15 18.14 11.32
N ARG A 8 -8.60 17.05 11.91
CA ARG A 8 -7.31 16.49 11.52
C ARG A 8 -7.39 16.09 10.03
N THR A 9 -6.38 16.45 9.24
CA THR A 9 -6.32 16.10 7.83
C THR A 9 -5.50 14.83 7.63
N LEU A 10 -5.64 14.21 6.44
CA LEU A 10 -4.79 13.08 6.06
C LEU A 10 -3.31 13.46 6.05
N HIS A 11 -2.98 14.70 5.67
CA HIS A 11 -1.62 15.22 5.70
C HIS A 11 -1.07 15.31 7.13
N ASP A 12 -1.89 15.75 8.09
CA ASP A 12 -1.48 15.83 9.51
C ASP A 12 -1.19 14.44 10.08
N LEU A 13 -1.93 13.42 9.64
CA LEU A 13 -1.77 12.06 10.09
C LEU A 13 -0.55 11.36 9.45
N LEU A 14 -0.41 11.44 8.13
CA LEU A 14 0.62 10.72 7.38
C LEU A 14 1.95 11.48 7.29
N GLY A 15 1.94 12.80 7.39
CA GLY A 15 3.14 13.63 7.20
C GLY A 15 4.30 13.28 8.14
N PRO A 16 4.08 13.11 9.45
CA PRO A 16 5.15 12.69 10.38
C PRO A 16 5.72 11.31 10.02
N CYS A 17 4.86 10.35 9.67
CA CYS A 17 5.28 9.01 9.25
C CYS A 17 6.10 9.06 7.95
N GLY A 18 5.67 9.87 6.99
CA GLY A 18 6.37 10.06 5.71
C GLY A 18 7.77 10.63 5.91
N ARG A 19 7.93 11.69 6.74
CA ARG A 19 9.25 12.26 7.04
C ARG A 19 10.18 11.25 7.70
N ARG A 20 9.69 10.48 8.66
CA ARG A 20 10.45 9.39 9.28
C ARG A 20 10.86 8.36 8.24
N PHE A 21 9.94 7.95 7.39
CA PHE A 21 10.17 6.95 6.36
C PHE A 21 11.28 7.34 5.38
N GLU A 22 11.35 8.60 4.93
CA GLU A 22 12.42 9.04 4.02
C GLU A 22 13.82 8.86 4.66
N GLY A 23 13.94 9.12 5.96
CA GLY A 23 15.17 8.86 6.70
C GLY A 23 15.51 7.37 6.83
N ASP A 24 14.50 6.54 7.05
CA ASP A 24 14.67 5.10 7.16
C ASP A 24 14.96 4.46 5.79
N LEU A 25 14.27 4.88 4.73
CA LEU A 25 14.52 4.42 3.37
C LEU A 25 15.96 4.72 2.93
N ALA A 26 16.46 5.93 3.20
CA ALA A 26 17.82 6.33 2.83
C ALA A 26 18.89 5.41 3.43
N LYS A 27 18.66 4.85 4.63
CA LYS A 27 19.62 3.94 5.29
C LYS A 27 19.66 2.57 4.63
N TRP A 28 18.54 2.08 4.10
CA TRP A 28 18.40 0.66 3.76
C TRP A 28 18.09 0.36 2.30
N LEU A 29 17.84 1.37 1.47
CA LEU A 29 17.47 1.15 0.07
C LEU A 29 18.57 0.44 -0.72
N VAL A 30 19.80 0.92 -0.60
CA VAL A 30 20.93 0.47 -1.42
C VAL A 30 21.94 -0.28 -0.55
N GLU A 31 22.36 -1.46 -1.02
CA GLU A 31 23.37 -2.27 -0.35
C GLU A 31 24.80 -1.89 -0.80
N PRO A 32 25.81 -2.05 0.07
CA PRO A 32 27.19 -1.90 -0.34
C PRO A 32 27.54 -2.81 -1.51
N GLY A 33 28.21 -2.26 -2.53
CA GLY A 33 28.57 -3.01 -3.74
C GLY A 33 27.53 -2.97 -4.87
N THR A 34 26.35 -2.38 -4.65
CA THR A 34 25.39 -2.15 -5.73
C THR A 34 26.00 -1.19 -6.78
N PRO A 35 25.97 -1.53 -8.09
CA PRO A 35 26.43 -0.63 -9.14
C PRO A 35 25.67 0.71 -9.10
N GLU A 36 26.39 1.84 -9.27
CA GLU A 36 25.78 3.17 -9.13
C GLU A 36 24.62 3.41 -10.12
N SER A 37 24.67 2.86 -11.32
CA SER A 37 23.56 2.94 -12.29
C SER A 37 22.27 2.28 -11.76
N LEU A 38 22.39 1.13 -11.11
CA LEU A 38 21.27 0.44 -10.48
C LEU A 38 20.81 1.19 -9.23
N ALA A 39 21.74 1.63 -8.39
CA ALA A 39 21.42 2.41 -7.18
C ALA A 39 20.68 3.71 -7.50
N ALA A 40 21.10 4.44 -8.54
CA ALA A 40 20.43 5.65 -9.01
C ALA A 40 19.00 5.35 -9.52
N ALA A 41 18.81 4.25 -10.23
CA ALA A 41 17.51 3.83 -10.70
C ALA A 41 16.59 3.37 -9.55
N MET A 42 17.10 2.64 -8.55
CA MET A 42 16.36 2.28 -7.32
C MET A 42 15.88 3.53 -6.57
N ARG A 43 16.76 4.52 -6.36
CA ARG A 43 16.39 5.80 -5.72
C ARG A 43 15.28 6.49 -6.51
N TYR A 44 15.43 6.61 -7.82
CA TYR A 44 14.44 7.22 -8.69
C TYR A 44 13.06 6.58 -8.59
N CYS A 45 12.98 5.25 -8.61
CA CYS A 45 11.74 4.49 -8.57
C CYS A 45 11.04 4.53 -7.20
N THR A 46 11.79 4.81 -6.14
CA THR A 46 11.26 4.89 -4.79
C THR A 46 10.90 6.31 -4.33
N GLU A 47 11.20 7.34 -5.12
CA GLU A 47 10.86 8.73 -4.79
C GLU A 47 9.36 9.02 -4.86
N GLY A 48 8.89 9.87 -3.93
CA GLY A 48 7.53 10.41 -3.90
C GLY A 48 6.47 9.38 -3.47
N GLY A 49 5.21 9.77 -3.61
CA GLY A 49 4.05 8.99 -3.17
C GLY A 49 3.53 9.41 -1.80
N LYS A 50 2.32 8.94 -1.47
CA LYS A 50 1.61 9.31 -0.22
C LYS A 50 2.09 8.57 1.02
N ARG A 51 3.01 7.62 0.84
CA ARG A 51 3.60 6.79 1.92
C ARG A 51 2.57 6.11 2.83
N LEU A 52 1.42 5.72 2.29
CA LEU A 52 0.35 5.09 3.06
C LEU A 52 0.81 3.78 3.72
N ARG A 53 1.47 2.89 2.96
CA ARG A 53 1.91 1.58 3.46
C ARG A 53 2.97 1.67 4.55
N PRO A 54 4.05 2.46 4.41
CA PRO A 54 4.97 2.72 5.50
C PRO A 54 4.30 3.33 6.73
N SER A 55 3.38 4.28 6.53
CA SER A 55 2.65 4.91 7.63
C SER A 55 1.81 3.90 8.41
N LEU A 56 1.18 2.94 7.72
CA LEU A 56 0.43 1.88 8.38
C LEU A 56 1.32 0.99 9.27
N VAL A 57 2.56 0.72 8.85
CA VAL A 57 3.54 -0.01 9.70
C VAL A 57 3.81 0.79 10.98
N TYR A 58 4.14 2.08 10.87
CA TYR A 58 4.42 2.93 12.04
C TYR A 58 3.21 3.09 12.95
N LEU A 59 2.04 3.41 12.39
CA LEU A 59 0.80 3.60 13.17
C LEU A 59 0.40 2.32 13.90
N SER A 60 0.53 1.16 13.26
CA SER A 60 0.22 -0.13 13.89
C SER A 60 1.21 -0.48 15.01
N ALA A 61 2.51 -0.24 14.80
CA ALA A 61 3.51 -0.42 15.86
C ALA A 61 3.25 0.50 17.05
N THR A 62 2.91 1.77 16.80
CA THR A 62 2.55 2.74 17.83
C THR A 62 1.30 2.31 18.59
N ALA A 63 0.25 1.85 17.88
CA ALA A 63 -1.01 1.41 18.48
C ALA A 63 -0.85 0.23 19.46
N VAL A 64 0.16 -0.61 19.27
CA VAL A 64 0.46 -1.69 20.20
C VAL A 64 1.49 -1.31 21.27
N GLY A 65 1.98 -0.06 21.26
CA GLY A 65 2.96 0.44 22.23
C GLY A 65 4.39 -0.01 21.94
N GLY A 66 4.67 -0.51 20.76
CA GLY A 66 5.94 -1.11 20.37
C GLY A 66 6.84 -0.21 19.51
N ASP A 67 6.47 1.03 19.24
CA ASP A 67 7.35 1.96 18.51
C ASP A 67 8.31 2.69 19.47
N THR A 68 9.08 1.90 20.19
CA THR A 68 10.09 2.37 21.16
C THR A 68 11.49 2.23 20.58
N ALA A 69 12.48 2.84 21.21
CA ALA A 69 13.85 2.84 20.72
C ALA A 69 14.41 1.45 20.35
N PRO A 70 14.19 0.36 21.13
CA PRO A 70 14.68 -0.97 20.76
C PRO A 70 14.02 -1.55 19.51
N GLN A 71 12.75 -1.21 19.22
CA GLN A 71 11.99 -1.72 18.08
C GLN A 71 12.06 -0.80 16.86
N ALA A 72 12.42 0.46 17.03
CA ALA A 72 12.33 1.50 15.99
C ALA A 72 13.06 1.12 14.69
N GLU A 73 14.21 0.46 14.78
CA GLU A 73 14.95 -0.01 13.61
C GLU A 73 14.19 -1.11 12.86
N LEU A 74 13.65 -2.10 13.57
CA LEU A 74 12.89 -3.19 12.95
C LEU A 74 11.61 -2.66 12.30
N VAL A 75 10.90 -1.75 12.97
CA VAL A 75 9.70 -1.08 12.44
C VAL A 75 10.04 -0.33 11.14
N GLY A 76 11.15 0.43 11.12
CA GLY A 76 11.61 1.13 9.93
C GLY A 76 12.00 0.18 8.79
N ARG A 77 12.68 -0.95 9.08
CA ARG A 77 12.99 -1.98 8.08
C ARG A 77 11.72 -2.58 7.48
N CYS A 78 10.70 -2.85 8.30
CA CYS A 78 9.41 -3.34 7.82
C CYS A 78 8.67 -2.30 6.96
N ALA A 79 8.68 -1.03 7.36
CA ALA A 79 8.13 0.06 6.58
C ALA A 79 8.82 0.17 5.20
N ALA A 80 10.15 0.08 5.17
CA ALA A 80 10.91 0.05 3.93
C ALA A 80 10.57 -1.18 3.08
N ALA A 81 10.54 -2.38 3.66
CA ALA A 81 10.27 -3.62 2.95
C ALA A 81 8.90 -3.58 2.24
N VAL A 82 7.84 -3.15 2.92
CA VAL A 82 6.50 -3.05 2.32
C VAL A 82 6.48 -2.04 1.17
N GLU A 83 7.13 -0.89 1.32
CA GLU A 83 7.16 0.12 0.25
C GLU A 83 8.02 -0.36 -0.94
N LEU A 84 9.11 -1.10 -0.70
CA LEU A 84 9.91 -1.68 -1.79
C LEU A 84 9.10 -2.71 -2.59
N ILE A 85 8.28 -3.55 -1.93
CA ILE A 85 7.33 -4.43 -2.62
C ILE A 85 6.36 -3.62 -3.48
N HIS A 86 5.82 -2.52 -2.94
CA HIS A 86 4.93 -1.66 -3.71
C HIS A 86 5.65 -1.01 -4.90
N CYS A 87 6.87 -0.51 -4.70
CA CYS A 87 7.62 0.15 -5.76
C CYS A 87 8.02 -0.82 -6.89
N TYR A 88 8.47 -2.04 -6.55
CA TYR A 88 8.79 -3.01 -7.60
C TYR A 88 7.57 -3.35 -8.45
N SER A 89 6.39 -3.54 -7.81
CA SER A 89 5.17 -3.85 -8.56
C SER A 89 4.80 -2.74 -9.53
N LEU A 90 4.94 -1.47 -9.11
CA LEU A 90 4.71 -0.33 -10.01
C LEU A 90 5.71 -0.26 -11.15
N VAL A 91 7.00 -0.54 -10.89
CA VAL A 91 8.05 -0.54 -11.93
C VAL A 91 7.78 -1.60 -12.98
N HIS A 92 7.36 -2.80 -12.56
CA HIS A 92 7.04 -3.88 -13.50
C HIS A 92 5.69 -3.63 -14.19
N ASP A 93 4.68 -3.13 -13.48
CA ASP A 93 3.38 -2.78 -14.07
C ASP A 93 3.52 -1.76 -15.21
N ASP A 94 4.47 -0.81 -15.11
CA ASP A 94 4.70 0.22 -16.12
C ASP A 94 5.38 -0.29 -17.41
N LEU A 95 5.94 -1.50 -17.43
CA LEU A 95 6.65 -2.05 -18.60
C LEU A 95 5.75 -2.17 -19.84
N PRO A 96 6.32 -2.10 -21.07
CA PRO A 96 5.54 -2.25 -22.31
C PRO A 96 4.79 -3.57 -22.43
N ALA A 97 5.27 -4.65 -21.79
CA ALA A 97 4.60 -5.94 -21.74
C ALA A 97 3.44 -6.01 -20.74
N MET A 98 3.24 -4.97 -19.95
CA MET A 98 2.24 -4.86 -18.90
C MET A 98 1.26 -3.72 -19.20
N ASP A 99 1.24 -2.65 -18.40
CA ASP A 99 0.33 -1.51 -18.59
C ASP A 99 0.82 -0.49 -19.64
N ASP A 100 2.09 -0.57 -20.06
CA ASP A 100 2.75 0.33 -21.04
C ASP A 100 2.56 1.82 -20.68
N ASP A 101 2.90 2.16 -19.43
CA ASP A 101 2.78 3.53 -18.93
C ASP A 101 4.08 4.33 -19.12
N ALA A 102 4.00 5.44 -19.87
CA ALA A 102 5.13 6.34 -20.07
C ALA A 102 5.38 7.28 -18.88
N LEU A 103 4.35 7.56 -18.06
CA LEU A 103 4.40 8.50 -16.93
C LEU A 103 3.81 7.89 -15.66
N ARG A 104 4.50 8.08 -14.53
CA ARG A 104 4.02 7.77 -13.18
C ARG A 104 4.32 8.92 -12.23
N ARG A 105 3.32 9.37 -11.49
CA ARG A 105 3.43 10.54 -10.60
C ARG A 105 3.97 11.79 -11.32
N GLY A 106 3.57 11.98 -12.59
CA GLY A 106 4.01 13.09 -13.43
C GLY A 106 5.46 13.01 -13.94
N ARG A 107 6.16 11.88 -13.74
CA ARG A 107 7.56 11.66 -14.15
C ARG A 107 7.65 10.49 -15.11
N PRO A 108 8.65 10.44 -16.02
CA PRO A 108 8.90 9.27 -16.86
C PRO A 108 9.03 7.98 -16.04
N THR A 109 8.42 6.90 -16.51
CA THR A 109 8.54 5.58 -15.87
C THR A 109 9.96 5.02 -16.00
N ALA A 110 10.28 3.99 -15.24
CA ALA A 110 11.63 3.42 -15.21
C ALA A 110 12.11 2.97 -16.59
N HIS A 111 11.25 2.29 -17.37
CA HIS A 111 11.62 1.79 -18.70
C HIS A 111 11.84 2.93 -19.70
N VAL A 112 11.11 4.03 -19.59
CA VAL A 112 11.31 5.22 -20.45
C VAL A 112 12.63 5.93 -20.11
N LYS A 113 12.96 6.02 -18.81
CA LYS A 113 14.14 6.76 -18.35
C LYS A 113 15.45 5.98 -18.44
N PHE A 114 15.41 4.71 -18.13
CA PHE A 114 16.62 3.88 -17.97
C PHE A 114 16.67 2.70 -18.94
N GLY A 115 15.62 2.48 -19.74
CA GLY A 115 15.45 1.34 -20.62
C GLY A 115 14.81 0.14 -19.92
N GLU A 116 14.20 -0.76 -20.72
CA GLU A 116 13.42 -1.91 -20.23
C GLU A 116 14.26 -2.87 -19.38
N ALA A 117 15.47 -3.20 -19.83
CA ALA A 117 16.36 -4.10 -19.09
C ALA A 117 16.68 -3.57 -17.68
N MET A 118 16.96 -2.26 -17.56
CA MET A 118 17.21 -1.66 -16.25
C MET A 118 15.93 -1.63 -15.40
N ALA A 119 14.76 -1.38 -15.98
CA ALA A 119 13.50 -1.40 -15.27
C ALA A 119 13.18 -2.79 -14.68
N ILE A 120 13.41 -3.87 -15.44
CA ILE A 120 13.28 -5.25 -14.94
C ILE A 120 14.24 -5.48 -13.76
N LEU A 121 15.53 -5.15 -13.92
CA LEU A 121 16.53 -5.36 -12.88
C LEU A 121 16.29 -4.51 -11.62
N VAL A 122 15.75 -3.30 -11.77
CA VAL A 122 15.36 -2.46 -10.62
C VAL A 122 14.20 -3.11 -9.85
N GLY A 123 13.18 -3.62 -10.54
CA GLY A 123 12.09 -4.33 -9.89
C GLY A 123 12.59 -5.54 -9.10
N ASP A 124 13.46 -6.36 -9.71
CA ASP A 124 14.09 -7.54 -9.06
C ASP A 124 14.92 -7.13 -7.84
N ALA A 125 15.70 -6.05 -7.95
CA ALA A 125 16.52 -5.54 -6.87
C ALA A 125 15.66 -5.03 -5.69
N LEU A 126 14.60 -4.28 -5.97
CA LEU A 126 13.66 -3.78 -4.94
C LEU A 126 12.94 -4.94 -4.24
N LEU A 127 12.44 -5.92 -5.01
CA LEU A 127 11.79 -7.12 -4.50
C LEU A 127 12.71 -7.91 -3.57
N THR A 128 13.93 -8.21 -4.03
CA THR A 128 14.90 -8.97 -3.26
C THR A 128 15.34 -8.21 -2.02
N ARG A 129 15.58 -6.90 -2.15
CA ARG A 129 15.94 -6.04 -1.02
C ARG A 129 14.88 -6.02 0.06
N ALA A 130 13.59 -6.01 -0.30
CA ALA A 130 12.49 -6.04 0.66
C ALA A 130 12.60 -7.24 1.61
N PHE A 131 12.85 -8.44 1.09
CA PHE A 131 13.02 -9.63 1.92
C PHE A 131 14.34 -9.62 2.70
N GLY A 132 15.42 -9.09 2.12
CA GLY A 132 16.70 -8.92 2.80
C GLY A 132 16.59 -8.06 4.06
N LEU A 133 15.75 -7.02 4.05
CA LEU A 133 15.50 -6.15 5.21
C LEU A 133 14.83 -6.89 6.38
N LEU A 134 14.04 -7.92 6.10
CA LEU A 134 13.31 -8.71 7.11
C LEU A 134 14.08 -9.94 7.59
N GLY A 135 15.14 -10.37 6.87
CA GLY A 135 15.85 -11.63 7.08
C GLY A 135 16.67 -11.71 8.37
N GLY A 136 16.79 -10.64 9.14
CA GLY A 136 17.57 -10.58 10.37
C GLY A 136 16.74 -10.43 11.62
N GLY A 137 17.17 -11.10 12.72
CA GLY A 137 16.57 -10.92 14.05
C GLY A 137 15.54 -11.99 14.45
N PRO A 138 15.03 -11.89 15.67
CA PRO A 138 14.28 -12.98 16.31
C PRO A 138 12.91 -13.29 15.69
N ARG A 139 12.34 -12.40 14.90
CA ARG A 139 11.05 -12.59 14.21
C ARG A 139 11.16 -12.69 12.70
N ALA A 140 12.37 -12.82 12.15
CA ALA A 140 12.62 -12.82 10.71
C ALA A 140 11.73 -13.79 9.94
N GLY A 141 11.61 -15.03 10.38
CA GLY A 141 10.76 -16.03 9.73
C GLY A 141 9.29 -15.61 9.64
N GLN A 142 8.73 -15.01 10.70
CA GLN A 142 7.35 -14.54 10.74
C GLN A 142 7.14 -13.35 9.80
N LEU A 143 8.06 -12.36 9.83
CA LEU A 143 7.98 -11.15 9.01
C LEU A 143 8.13 -11.48 7.52
N VAL A 144 9.10 -12.33 7.17
CA VAL A 144 9.32 -12.80 5.79
C VAL A 144 8.12 -13.59 5.29
N SER A 145 7.56 -14.50 6.10
CA SER A 145 6.39 -15.30 5.73
C SER A 145 5.16 -14.41 5.46
N GLU A 146 4.93 -13.40 6.31
CA GLU A 146 3.83 -12.46 6.15
C GLU A 146 3.95 -11.66 4.85
N LEU A 147 5.11 -11.06 4.60
CA LEU A 147 5.33 -10.27 3.40
C LEU A 147 5.30 -11.13 2.13
N ALA A 148 5.85 -12.34 2.18
CA ALA A 148 5.83 -13.28 1.07
C ALA A 148 4.41 -13.74 0.73
N GLY A 149 3.58 -13.99 1.75
CA GLY A 149 2.17 -14.31 1.56
C GLY A 149 1.40 -13.20 0.85
N ALA A 150 1.65 -11.94 1.23
CA ALA A 150 0.99 -10.78 0.63
C ALA A 150 1.51 -10.39 -0.75
N ALA A 151 2.83 -10.54 -1.00
CA ALA A 151 3.46 -10.20 -2.27
C ALA A 151 3.41 -11.32 -3.31
N GLY A 152 3.12 -12.53 -2.87
CA GLY A 152 3.31 -13.77 -3.64
C GLY A 152 2.23 -14.07 -4.67
N GLY A 153 2.40 -15.26 -5.30
CA GLY A 153 1.56 -15.76 -6.38
C GLY A 153 0.09 -16.03 -6.01
N ALA A 154 -0.25 -16.14 -4.73
CA ALA A 154 -1.64 -16.29 -4.27
C ALA A 154 -2.32 -14.96 -3.91
N ALA A 155 -1.56 -13.86 -3.81
CA ALA A 155 -2.05 -12.54 -3.44
C ALA A 155 -1.74 -11.50 -4.51
N LEU A 156 -0.78 -10.58 -4.29
CA LEU A 156 -0.51 -9.44 -5.17
C LEU A 156 -0.33 -9.87 -6.64
N ILE A 157 0.50 -10.87 -6.90
CA ILE A 157 0.76 -11.36 -8.27
C ILE A 157 -0.52 -11.99 -8.86
N ALA A 158 -1.26 -12.81 -8.10
CA ALA A 158 -2.54 -13.34 -8.59
C ALA A 158 -3.57 -12.24 -8.87
N GLY A 159 -3.55 -11.17 -8.06
CA GLY A 159 -4.38 -9.98 -8.30
C GLY A 159 -4.01 -9.29 -9.62
N GLN A 160 -2.72 -9.17 -9.92
CA GLN A 160 -2.22 -8.58 -11.16
C GLN A 160 -2.58 -9.47 -12.38
N VAL A 161 -2.41 -10.79 -12.27
CA VAL A 161 -2.83 -11.74 -13.33
C VAL A 161 -4.33 -11.59 -13.65
N ALA A 162 -5.16 -11.43 -12.62
CA ALA A 162 -6.60 -11.24 -12.79
C ALA A 162 -6.94 -9.85 -13.37
N ASP A 163 -6.28 -8.79 -12.92
CA ASP A 163 -6.46 -7.41 -13.40
C ASP A 163 -6.10 -7.25 -14.89
N MET A 164 -5.09 -8.00 -15.34
CA MET A 164 -4.68 -8.08 -16.76
C MET A 164 -5.55 -9.04 -17.60
N ASN A 165 -6.62 -9.62 -17.05
CA ASN A 165 -7.47 -10.61 -17.72
C ASN A 165 -6.71 -11.86 -18.22
N LEU A 166 -5.62 -12.25 -17.58
CA LEU A 166 -4.84 -13.44 -17.93
C LEU A 166 -5.39 -14.74 -17.30
N CYS A 167 -6.45 -14.64 -16.50
CA CYS A 167 -7.19 -15.79 -15.97
C CYS A 167 -8.70 -15.49 -15.91
N ALA A 168 -9.50 -16.53 -15.75
CA ALA A 168 -10.94 -16.37 -15.56
C ALA A 168 -11.22 -15.69 -14.21
N VAL A 169 -12.07 -14.65 -14.23
CA VAL A 169 -12.52 -13.92 -13.05
C VAL A 169 -14.04 -13.93 -13.01
N GLU A 170 -14.62 -14.11 -11.84
CA GLU A 170 -16.06 -14.00 -11.65
C GLU A 170 -16.56 -12.60 -12.07
N LYS A 171 -17.77 -12.58 -12.63
CA LYS A 171 -18.45 -11.33 -12.99
C LYS A 171 -19.03 -10.65 -11.75
N GLY A 172 -19.35 -9.35 -11.87
CA GLY A 172 -19.98 -8.58 -10.82
C GLY A 172 -19.02 -8.12 -9.73
N ILE A 173 -19.56 -7.41 -8.74
CA ILE A 173 -18.80 -6.77 -7.68
C ILE A 173 -17.95 -7.76 -6.86
N GLU A 174 -18.39 -8.99 -6.67
CA GLU A 174 -17.64 -9.99 -5.89
C GLU A 174 -16.33 -10.38 -6.59
N GLY A 175 -16.36 -10.58 -7.91
CA GLY A 175 -15.15 -10.85 -8.69
C GLY A 175 -14.19 -9.67 -8.66
N LEU A 176 -14.69 -8.44 -8.76
CA LEU A 176 -13.90 -7.23 -8.64
C LEU A 176 -13.27 -7.11 -7.24
N GLN A 177 -14.04 -7.32 -6.18
CA GLN A 177 -13.51 -7.28 -4.81
C GLN A 177 -12.41 -8.33 -4.59
N ARG A 178 -12.46 -9.50 -5.22
CA ARG A 178 -11.37 -10.49 -5.15
C ARG A 178 -10.09 -10.00 -5.81
N ILE A 179 -10.19 -9.27 -6.92
CA ILE A 179 -9.02 -8.62 -7.55
C ILE A 179 -8.44 -7.58 -6.57
N HIS A 180 -9.28 -6.69 -6.06
CA HIS A 180 -8.87 -5.64 -5.11
C HIS A 180 -8.27 -6.23 -3.83
N GLN A 181 -8.85 -7.32 -3.30
CA GLN A 181 -8.33 -8.01 -2.13
C GLN A 181 -6.92 -8.54 -2.35
N ARG A 182 -6.66 -9.14 -3.51
CA ARG A 182 -5.35 -9.72 -3.83
C ARG A 182 -4.33 -8.66 -4.23
N LYS A 183 -4.67 -7.80 -5.19
CA LYS A 183 -3.74 -6.82 -5.77
C LYS A 183 -3.38 -5.70 -4.79
N THR A 184 -4.33 -5.23 -3.99
CA THR A 184 -4.18 -4.02 -3.17
C THR A 184 -4.28 -4.31 -1.66
N ALA A 185 -5.37 -4.94 -1.21
CA ALA A 185 -5.65 -5.08 0.21
C ALA A 185 -4.68 -6.04 0.92
N ALA A 186 -4.16 -7.05 0.23
CA ALA A 186 -3.20 -7.98 0.80
C ALA A 186 -1.93 -7.27 1.32
N LEU A 187 -1.36 -6.36 0.53
CA LEU A 187 -0.15 -5.64 0.94
C LEU A 187 -0.44 -4.55 1.99
N ILE A 188 -1.63 -3.95 1.97
CA ILE A 188 -2.08 -3.03 3.03
C ILE A 188 -2.26 -3.78 4.36
N ALA A 189 -2.86 -4.97 4.33
CA ALA A 189 -2.98 -5.81 5.51
C ALA A 189 -1.61 -6.28 6.04
N ALA A 190 -0.69 -6.67 5.14
CA ALA A 190 0.67 -7.01 5.55
C ALA A 190 1.37 -5.83 6.24
N ALA A 191 1.17 -4.59 5.77
CA ALA A 191 1.73 -3.40 6.41
C ALA A 191 1.27 -3.26 7.87
N THR A 192 -0.02 -3.41 8.15
CA THR A 192 -0.57 -3.31 9.51
C THR A 192 -0.10 -4.47 10.40
N VAL A 193 -0.05 -5.68 9.84
CA VAL A 193 0.42 -6.89 10.54
C VAL A 193 1.90 -6.80 10.89
N LEU A 194 2.75 -6.38 9.94
CA LEU A 194 4.18 -6.21 10.18
C LEU A 194 4.42 -5.19 11.29
N GLY A 195 3.68 -4.06 11.29
CA GLY A 195 3.74 -3.09 12.39
C GLY A 195 3.37 -3.69 13.74
N GLY A 196 2.29 -4.48 13.79
CA GLY A 196 1.86 -5.19 15.00
C GLY A 196 2.89 -6.19 15.51
N ILE A 197 3.44 -7.03 14.61
CA ILE A 197 4.46 -8.03 14.94
C ILE A 197 5.73 -7.35 15.48
N CYS A 198 6.22 -6.29 14.81
CA CYS A 198 7.39 -5.54 15.26
C CYS A 198 7.16 -4.87 16.61
N GLY A 199 5.97 -4.35 16.82
CA GLY A 199 5.55 -3.75 18.09
C GLY A 199 5.36 -4.74 19.24
N GLY A 200 5.43 -6.04 18.98
CA GLY A 200 5.27 -7.07 20.02
C GLY A 200 3.82 -7.40 20.34
N ALA A 201 2.89 -7.16 19.44
CA ALA A 201 1.48 -7.49 19.62
C ALA A 201 1.25 -9.00 19.88
N ALA A 202 0.24 -9.29 20.68
CA ALA A 202 -0.29 -10.64 20.81
C ALA A 202 -1.02 -11.05 19.51
N ASP A 203 -1.12 -12.36 19.26
CA ASP A 203 -1.71 -12.90 18.01
C ASP A 203 -3.13 -12.40 17.76
N THR A 204 -3.96 -12.25 18.80
CA THR A 204 -5.32 -11.69 18.69
C THR A 204 -5.34 -10.26 18.19
N ILE A 205 -4.36 -9.45 18.56
CA ILE A 205 -4.20 -8.08 18.08
C ILE A 205 -3.65 -8.08 16.64
N VAL A 206 -2.73 -8.99 16.33
CA VAL A 206 -2.23 -9.16 14.96
C VAL A 206 -3.39 -9.49 14.01
N GLU A 207 -4.30 -10.39 14.40
CA GLU A 207 -5.49 -10.71 13.60
C GLU A 207 -6.47 -9.53 13.47
N SER A 208 -6.64 -8.73 14.52
CA SER A 208 -7.40 -7.47 14.43
C SER A 208 -6.79 -6.50 13.42
N LEU A 209 -5.48 -6.31 13.45
CA LEU A 209 -4.76 -5.47 12.48
C LEU A 209 -4.84 -6.03 11.06
N ARG A 210 -4.82 -7.36 10.88
CA ARG A 210 -5.04 -8.01 9.60
C ARG A 210 -6.42 -7.70 9.04
N ALA A 211 -7.47 -7.90 9.85
CA ALA A 211 -8.85 -7.62 9.47
C ALA A 211 -9.04 -6.12 9.13
N TYR A 212 -8.47 -5.23 9.93
CA TYR A 212 -8.45 -3.79 9.67
C TYR A 212 -7.81 -3.49 8.30
N GLY A 213 -6.59 -3.98 8.07
CA GLY A 213 -5.84 -3.72 6.84
C GLY A 213 -6.53 -4.26 5.59
N GLN A 214 -7.18 -5.42 5.69
CA GLN A 214 -7.98 -5.98 4.59
C GLN A 214 -9.15 -5.09 4.21
N MET A 215 -9.95 -4.66 5.19
CA MET A 215 -11.10 -3.80 4.94
C MET A 215 -10.69 -2.41 4.48
N LEU A 216 -9.65 -1.83 5.07
CA LEU A 216 -9.06 -0.56 4.65
C LEU A 216 -8.57 -0.61 3.20
N GLY A 217 -7.89 -1.68 2.82
CA GLY A 217 -7.37 -1.85 1.46
C GLY A 217 -8.47 -1.98 0.41
N LEU A 218 -9.57 -2.66 0.73
CA LEU A 218 -10.75 -2.72 -0.11
C LEU A 218 -11.42 -1.34 -0.22
N ALA A 219 -11.62 -0.63 0.90
CA ALA A 219 -12.17 0.73 0.90
C ALA A 219 -11.31 1.68 0.06
N PHE A 220 -9.99 1.62 0.23
CA PHE A 220 -9.03 2.43 -0.51
C PHE A 220 -9.18 2.26 -2.03
N GLN A 221 -9.33 1.01 -2.50
CA GLN A 221 -9.48 0.75 -3.94
C GLN A 221 -10.83 1.23 -4.48
N VAL A 222 -11.92 1.06 -3.72
CA VAL A 222 -13.23 1.60 -4.12
C VAL A 222 -13.19 3.13 -4.21
N VAL A 223 -12.51 3.79 -3.27
CA VAL A 223 -12.29 5.25 -3.30
C VAL A 223 -11.45 5.67 -4.51
N ASP A 224 -10.39 4.94 -4.82
CA ASP A 224 -9.58 5.21 -6.03
C ASP A 224 -10.44 5.08 -7.30
N ASP A 225 -11.31 4.06 -7.41
CA ASP A 225 -12.25 3.89 -8.53
C ASP A 225 -13.24 5.08 -8.67
N ILE A 226 -13.69 5.64 -7.55
CA ILE A 226 -14.55 6.84 -7.52
C ILE A 226 -13.78 8.07 -8.01
N LEU A 227 -12.56 8.26 -7.50
CA LEU A 227 -11.71 9.39 -7.86
C LEU A 227 -11.28 9.37 -9.33
N ASP A 228 -11.07 8.19 -9.91
CA ASP A 228 -10.74 8.06 -11.34
C ASP A 228 -11.88 8.56 -12.26
N VAL A 229 -13.14 8.52 -11.79
CA VAL A 229 -14.30 9.02 -12.54
C VAL A 229 -14.55 10.52 -12.25
N THR A 230 -14.33 10.97 -11.00
CA THR A 230 -14.66 12.34 -10.55
C THR A 230 -13.47 13.30 -10.59
N GLY A 231 -12.25 12.79 -10.57
CA GLY A 231 -11.03 13.58 -10.45
C GLY A 231 -10.64 14.33 -11.72
N SER A 232 -10.08 15.53 -11.55
CA SER A 232 -9.44 16.27 -12.64
C SER A 232 -8.04 15.72 -12.96
N ALA A 233 -7.60 15.86 -14.21
CA ALA A 233 -6.30 15.39 -14.71
C ALA A 233 -5.08 15.80 -13.87
N GLY A 234 -5.20 16.87 -13.08
CA GLY A 234 -4.11 17.40 -12.25
C GLY A 234 -3.93 16.70 -10.89
N GLU A 235 -4.96 16.00 -10.38
CA GLU A 235 -4.92 15.38 -9.05
C GLU A 235 -4.45 13.92 -9.07
N LEU A 236 -4.59 13.23 -10.20
CA LEU A 236 -4.32 11.80 -10.34
C LEU A 236 -2.84 11.46 -10.62
N GLY A 237 -2.02 12.40 -11.11
CA GLY A 237 -0.61 12.14 -11.43
C GLY A 237 -0.37 11.04 -12.48
N LYS A 238 -1.45 10.52 -13.09
CA LYS A 238 -1.50 9.55 -14.19
C LYS A 238 -2.25 10.18 -15.37
N THR A 239 -2.16 9.56 -16.55
CA THR A 239 -2.97 9.95 -17.71
C THR A 239 -4.45 9.68 -17.39
N PRO A 240 -5.34 10.71 -17.29
CA PRO A 240 -6.74 10.52 -16.96
C PRO A 240 -7.48 9.68 -18.00
N GLY A 241 -8.47 8.88 -17.56
CA GLY A 241 -9.34 8.14 -18.45
C GLY A 241 -8.68 6.91 -19.09
N LYS A 242 -7.61 6.38 -18.56
CA LYS A 242 -6.97 5.16 -19.06
C LYS A 242 -7.86 3.93 -18.78
N ASP A 243 -8.50 3.87 -17.61
CA ASP A 243 -9.42 2.79 -17.27
C ASP A 243 -10.67 2.77 -18.16
N SER A 244 -11.15 3.94 -18.58
CA SER A 244 -12.26 4.02 -19.55
C SER A 244 -11.83 3.58 -20.96
N ARG A 245 -10.56 3.76 -21.36
CA ARG A 245 -10.03 3.31 -22.66
C ARG A 245 -9.76 1.81 -22.67
N GLN A 246 -9.46 1.20 -21.54
CA GLN A 246 -9.20 -0.24 -21.40
C GLN A 246 -10.46 -1.04 -21.02
N ALA A 247 -11.66 -0.42 -20.95
CA ALA A 247 -12.89 -1.05 -20.46
C ALA A 247 -12.70 -1.79 -19.11
N LYS A 248 -11.84 -1.23 -18.22
CA LYS A 248 -11.61 -1.81 -16.90
C LYS A 248 -12.89 -1.80 -16.07
N ARG A 249 -13.11 -2.89 -15.36
CA ARG A 249 -14.18 -3.00 -14.38
C ARG A 249 -13.79 -2.22 -13.13
N THR A 250 -14.69 -1.37 -12.64
CA THR A 250 -14.51 -0.57 -11.41
C THR A 250 -15.74 -0.71 -10.52
N ALA A 251 -15.63 -0.35 -9.25
CA ALA A 251 -16.79 -0.33 -8.35
C ALA A 251 -17.90 0.59 -8.88
N VAL A 252 -17.51 1.69 -9.55
CA VAL A 252 -18.49 2.62 -10.15
C VAL A 252 -19.20 1.99 -11.34
N THR A 253 -18.52 1.20 -12.19
CA THR A 253 -19.17 0.52 -13.32
C THR A 253 -20.10 -0.61 -12.88
N GLU A 254 -19.82 -1.27 -11.74
CA GLU A 254 -20.62 -2.37 -11.22
C GLU A 254 -21.81 -1.91 -10.37
N LEU A 255 -21.67 -0.83 -9.59
CA LEU A 255 -22.65 -0.38 -8.58
C LEU A 255 -23.23 1.01 -8.84
N GLY A 256 -22.70 1.76 -9.80
CA GLY A 256 -22.94 3.18 -9.93
C GLY A 256 -22.20 3.99 -8.85
N MET A 257 -22.20 5.32 -8.99
CA MET A 257 -21.47 6.22 -8.08
C MET A 257 -21.94 6.11 -6.63
N GLN A 258 -23.25 6.13 -6.41
CA GLN A 258 -23.83 6.03 -5.08
C GLN A 258 -23.53 4.69 -4.41
N GLY A 259 -23.71 3.57 -5.13
CA GLY A 259 -23.43 2.24 -4.59
C GLY A 259 -21.94 2.03 -4.27
N ALA A 260 -21.04 2.63 -5.07
CA ALA A 260 -19.60 2.61 -4.78
C ALA A 260 -19.27 3.40 -3.51
N ALA A 261 -19.87 4.59 -3.31
CA ALA A 261 -19.68 5.38 -2.09
C ALA A 261 -20.20 4.65 -0.84
N GLU A 262 -21.41 4.09 -0.91
CA GLU A 262 -21.99 3.27 0.18
C GLU A 262 -21.10 2.06 0.52
N LEU A 263 -20.53 1.41 -0.49
CA LEU A 263 -19.59 0.29 -0.29
C LEU A 263 -18.30 0.75 0.40
N ALA A 264 -17.72 1.88 -0.01
CA ALA A 264 -16.51 2.44 0.60
C ALA A 264 -16.74 2.74 2.09
N ASP A 265 -17.86 3.39 2.43
CA ASP A 265 -18.24 3.72 3.82
C ASP A 265 -18.46 2.45 4.65
N ALA A 266 -19.15 1.45 4.11
CA ALA A 266 -19.38 0.18 4.80
C ALA A 266 -18.06 -0.57 5.07
N LEU A 267 -17.11 -0.54 4.14
CA LEU A 267 -15.79 -1.15 4.30
C LEU A 267 -14.94 -0.40 5.35
N ALA A 268 -14.96 0.93 5.35
CA ALA A 268 -14.29 1.74 6.36
C ALA A 268 -14.86 1.48 7.76
N ALA A 269 -16.19 1.41 7.90
CA ALA A 269 -16.83 1.09 9.16
C ALA A 269 -16.40 -0.30 9.69
N LYS A 270 -16.30 -1.31 8.80
CA LYS A 270 -15.77 -2.64 9.17
C LYS A 270 -14.31 -2.59 9.59
N ALA A 271 -13.48 -1.77 8.90
CA ALA A 271 -12.09 -1.56 9.29
C ALA A 271 -12.01 -0.99 10.72
N VAL A 272 -12.75 0.07 11.02
CA VAL A 272 -12.77 0.68 12.35
C VAL A 272 -13.27 -0.32 13.40
N ALA A 273 -14.31 -1.10 13.11
CA ALA A 273 -14.83 -2.11 14.05
C ALA A 273 -13.78 -3.19 14.38
N ALA A 274 -12.92 -3.56 13.43
CA ALA A 274 -11.84 -4.52 13.66
C ALA A 274 -10.81 -4.03 14.69
N LEU A 275 -10.70 -2.72 14.93
CA LEU A 275 -9.78 -2.12 15.90
C LEU A 275 -10.30 -2.18 17.36
N ALA A 276 -11.49 -2.71 17.62
CA ALA A 276 -12.08 -2.76 18.95
C ALA A 276 -11.14 -3.33 20.04
N PRO A 277 -10.34 -4.39 19.79
CA PRO A 277 -9.40 -4.91 20.79
C PRO A 277 -8.24 -3.96 21.15
N LEU A 278 -7.93 -2.97 20.32
CA LEU A 278 -6.92 -1.96 20.61
C LEU A 278 -7.46 -0.83 21.51
N GLY A 279 -8.77 -0.64 21.57
CA GLY A 279 -9.40 0.45 22.30
C GLY A 279 -8.89 1.83 21.85
N PRO A 280 -8.64 2.78 22.77
CA PRO A 280 -8.19 4.13 22.41
C PRO A 280 -6.87 4.19 21.65
N ARG A 281 -6.01 3.16 21.76
CA ARG A 281 -4.72 3.11 21.05
C ARG A 281 -4.90 2.94 19.53
N GLY A 282 -6.05 2.45 19.08
CA GLY A 282 -6.39 2.34 17.66
C GLY A 282 -6.89 3.64 17.01
N ALA A 283 -6.95 4.76 17.74
CA ALA A 283 -7.58 6.01 17.27
C ALA A 283 -6.97 6.54 15.96
N ASP A 284 -5.65 6.57 15.83
CA ASP A 284 -4.98 7.06 14.60
C ASP A 284 -5.30 6.18 13.38
N LEU A 285 -5.41 4.86 13.58
CA LEU A 285 -5.81 3.93 12.52
C LEU A 285 -7.29 4.11 12.16
N ALA A 286 -8.16 4.38 13.13
CA ALA A 286 -9.57 4.69 12.89
C ALA A 286 -9.73 6.01 12.13
N ASP A 287 -9.04 7.07 12.56
CA ASP A 287 -9.00 8.36 11.86
C ASP A 287 -8.53 8.20 10.41
N LEU A 288 -7.54 7.33 10.17
CA LEU A 288 -7.05 7.06 8.81
C LEU A 288 -8.13 6.44 7.92
N ALA A 289 -8.90 5.48 8.43
CA ALA A 289 -9.99 4.87 7.67
C ALA A 289 -11.06 5.90 7.29
N ASP A 290 -11.48 6.73 8.24
CA ASP A 290 -12.45 7.80 8.02
C ASP A 290 -11.95 8.87 7.04
N LEU A 291 -10.67 9.26 7.14
CA LEU A 291 -10.09 10.28 6.27
C LEU A 291 -9.89 9.78 4.83
N LEU A 292 -9.68 8.49 4.63
CA LEU A 292 -9.53 7.90 3.29
C LEU A 292 -10.86 7.91 2.53
N THR A 293 -11.99 7.64 3.19
CA THR A 293 -13.31 7.64 2.53
C THR A 293 -13.85 9.05 2.29
N ARG A 294 -13.56 10.01 3.17
CA ARG A 294 -13.99 11.43 2.98
C ARG A 294 -13.35 12.13 1.78
N ARG A 295 -12.36 11.53 1.11
CA ARG A 295 -11.74 12.09 -0.11
C ARG A 295 -12.68 12.10 -1.32
N THR A 296 -13.82 11.44 -1.22
CA THR A 296 -14.84 11.35 -2.28
C THR A 296 -15.96 12.37 -2.15
N ASN A 297 -15.98 13.16 -1.05
CA ASN A 297 -17.00 14.16 -0.76
C ASN A 297 -16.44 15.58 -0.83
#